data_2fe8242e874bd645295d12ab80cfbe4b
#
_entry.id   2fe8242e874bd645295d12ab80cfbe4b
#
_cell.length_a   1.000
_cell.length_b   1.000
_cell.length_c   1.000
_cell.angle_alpha   90.00
_cell.angle_beta   90.00
_cell.angle_gamma   90.00
#
_symmetry.space_group_name_H-M   'P 1'
#
loop_
_entity.id
_entity.type
_entity.pdbx_description
1 polymer ?
#
loop_
_entity_poly.entity_id
_entity_poly.type
_entity_poly.pdbx_seq_one_letter_code
_entity_poly.pdbx_strand_id
1 'polypeptide(L)'
;MIDRRQLLAAGSALGLSVFAGPGLAAKPDFSARLAAIERAAGGRLGAFVLDTGSGKSFGWRQDERFCHCSTFKLSLAALVLREADAGRLDPAEVLPYSRADLLGNSPVTEANLAKGGLPLAALAEAAQEVSDNAAANLLLRRLGGPHALTAFWRTLGDPVSRLDDYEPDLNVIPPGTEKNSTTPRAMAGTLRRIVLGDVLTPASRARLTGWMEQTRTGMSRIRAELPADWRVLDKTGTGMRPGVGNKVNDIAVLLPPRRAPLVVAGYYENPVFSEDTRPADEAVLKSLGALAAEWAGA
;
A
#
# COMPACT_ATOMS: atom_id res chain seq x y z
N MET A 1 51.29 -43.38 70.11
CA MET A 1 49.81 -43.04 69.99
C MET A 1 49.70 -41.82 69.11
N ILE A 2 49.41 -42.07 67.87
CA ILE A 2 49.24 -40.98 66.86
C ILE A 2 47.77 -40.72 66.75
N ASP A 3 47.43 -39.42 66.94
CA ASP A 3 46.07 -38.92 67.00
C ASP A 3 45.43 -38.88 65.58
N ARG A 4 44.18 -39.42 65.52
CA ARG A 4 43.43 -39.70 64.29
C ARG A 4 42.65 -38.45 63.77
N ARG A 5 43.09 -37.22 64.04
CA ARG A 5 42.27 -36.01 63.75
C ARG A 5 42.80 -35.03 62.71
N GLN A 6 43.79 -35.44 61.88
CA GLN A 6 44.27 -34.51 60.84
C GLN A 6 44.32 -35.15 59.44
N LEU A 7 43.20 -35.66 58.99
CA LEU A 7 43.00 -36.10 57.60
C LEU A 7 41.59 -35.70 57.18
N LEU A 8 41.39 -34.43 56.80
CA LEU A 8 40.25 -33.95 56.00
C LEU A 8 40.47 -32.44 55.71
N ALA A 9 41.00 -32.14 54.52
CA ALA A 9 40.73 -30.92 53.79
C ALA A 9 41.61 -30.77 52.52
N ALA A 10 41.36 -31.57 51.51
CA ALA A 10 41.80 -31.26 50.14
C ALA A 10 40.65 -31.63 49.22
N GLY A 11 39.55 -30.82 49.33
CA GLY A 11 38.43 -30.83 48.39
C GLY A 11 38.77 -29.95 47.20
N SER A 12 39.14 -30.53 46.07
CA SER A 12 39.33 -29.86 44.80
C SER A 12 37.98 -29.37 44.30
N ALA A 13 37.74 -28.06 44.37
CA ALA A 13 36.63 -27.41 43.70
C ALA A 13 36.91 -27.36 42.19
N LEU A 14 36.41 -28.35 41.44
CA LEU A 14 36.25 -28.22 39.98
C LEU A 14 35.17 -27.20 39.71
N GLY A 15 35.58 -25.95 39.38
CA GLY A 15 34.72 -24.96 38.86
C GLY A 15 34.23 -25.36 37.46
N LEU A 16 32.96 -25.77 37.33
CA LEU A 16 32.30 -25.86 36.05
C LEU A 16 32.13 -24.44 35.52
N SER A 17 33.04 -24.00 34.63
CA SER A 17 32.82 -22.83 33.79
C SER A 17 31.78 -23.19 32.76
N VAL A 18 30.53 -22.79 33.01
CA VAL A 18 29.49 -22.83 32.00
C VAL A 18 29.82 -21.75 30.94
N PHE A 19 30.44 -22.19 29.85
CA PHE A 19 30.53 -21.35 28.65
C PHE A 19 29.08 -21.09 28.16
N ALA A 20 28.53 -19.92 28.46
CA ALA A 20 27.38 -19.43 27.76
C ALA A 20 27.81 -19.24 26.30
N GLY A 21 27.41 -20.17 25.45
CA GLY A 21 27.57 -20.02 23.99
C GLY A 21 26.89 -18.73 23.53
N PRO A 22 27.33 -18.11 22.41
CA PRO A 22 26.69 -16.93 21.86
C PRO A 22 25.20 -17.25 21.67
N GLY A 23 24.35 -16.62 22.46
CA GLY A 23 22.90 -16.74 22.32
C GLY A 23 22.54 -16.44 20.86
N LEU A 24 21.92 -17.38 20.17
CA LEU A 24 21.32 -17.13 18.85
C LEU A 24 20.44 -15.91 18.99
N ALA A 25 20.85 -14.77 18.42
CA ALA A 25 20.04 -13.58 18.40
C ALA A 25 18.68 -13.96 17.78
N ALA A 26 17.61 -13.74 18.53
CA ALA A 26 16.27 -14.03 18.05
C ALA A 26 16.05 -13.26 16.73
N LYS A 27 15.53 -13.95 15.72
CA LYS A 27 15.21 -13.29 14.44
C LYS A 27 14.27 -12.10 14.71
N PRO A 28 14.52 -10.94 14.07
CA PRO A 28 13.67 -9.77 14.28
C PRO A 28 12.21 -10.10 13.98
N ASP A 29 11.32 -9.84 14.93
CA ASP A 29 9.87 -9.95 14.71
C ASP A 29 9.35 -8.65 14.08
N PHE A 30 9.28 -8.61 12.77
CA PHE A 30 8.81 -7.44 12.01
C PHE A 30 7.34 -7.13 12.27
N SER A 31 6.51 -8.14 12.58
CA SER A 31 5.10 -7.92 12.95
C SER A 31 4.98 -7.22 14.30
N ALA A 32 5.77 -7.59 15.29
CA ALA A 32 5.82 -6.90 16.58
C ALA A 32 6.32 -5.46 16.44
N ARG A 33 7.23 -5.19 15.50
CA ARG A 33 7.70 -3.82 15.20
C ARG A 33 6.61 -2.97 14.58
N LEU A 34 5.79 -3.51 13.66
CA LEU A 34 4.61 -2.82 13.13
C LEU A 34 3.59 -2.49 14.23
N ALA A 35 3.34 -3.43 15.15
CA ALA A 35 2.49 -3.18 16.31
C ALA A 35 3.04 -2.08 17.24
N ALA A 36 4.37 -1.97 17.36
CA ALA A 36 5.01 -0.89 18.12
C ALA A 36 4.86 0.48 17.44
N ILE A 37 4.99 0.53 16.10
CA ILE A 37 4.73 1.75 15.31
C ILE A 37 3.29 2.21 15.51
N GLU A 38 2.31 1.31 15.42
CA GLU A 38 0.90 1.63 15.66
C GLU A 38 0.69 2.24 17.05
N ARG A 39 1.21 1.59 18.09
CA ARG A 39 1.08 2.09 19.48
C ARG A 39 1.68 3.48 19.65
N ALA A 40 2.84 3.73 19.05
CA ALA A 40 3.50 5.02 19.13
C ALA A 40 2.73 6.14 18.38
N ALA A 41 2.10 5.80 17.26
CA ALA A 41 1.35 6.73 16.44
C ALA A 41 -0.07 7.01 16.97
N GLY A 42 -0.64 6.13 17.80
CA GLY A 42 -1.95 6.32 18.44
C GLY A 42 -3.17 6.14 17.53
N GLY A 43 -2.97 5.62 16.31
CA GLY A 43 -4.05 5.30 15.36
C GLY A 43 -4.22 3.80 15.14
N ARG A 44 -4.71 3.41 13.96
CA ARG A 44 -4.87 2.01 13.51
C ARG A 44 -4.07 1.78 12.23
N LEU A 45 -3.07 0.91 12.29
CA LEU A 45 -2.20 0.56 11.17
C LEU A 45 -2.55 -0.84 10.63
N GLY A 46 -2.90 -0.93 9.35
CA GLY A 46 -2.93 -2.18 8.61
C GLY A 46 -1.73 -2.25 7.66
N ALA A 47 -0.94 -3.30 7.75
CA ALA A 47 0.24 -3.44 6.89
C ALA A 47 0.46 -4.89 6.44
N PHE A 48 0.94 -5.05 5.22
CA PHE A 48 1.37 -6.33 4.68
C PHE A 48 2.55 -6.14 3.72
N VAL A 49 3.58 -6.94 3.91
CA VAL A 49 4.79 -6.97 3.06
C VAL A 49 4.99 -8.40 2.56
N LEU A 50 5.19 -8.55 1.25
CA LEU A 50 5.41 -9.83 0.57
C LEU A 50 6.71 -9.77 -0.24
N ASP A 51 7.62 -10.69 -0.01
CA ASP A 51 8.74 -10.97 -0.92
C ASP A 51 8.26 -11.93 -2.01
N THR A 52 8.26 -11.46 -3.24
CA THR A 52 7.74 -12.24 -4.38
C THR A 52 8.67 -13.38 -4.81
N GLY A 53 9.94 -13.33 -4.43
CA GLY A 53 10.92 -14.37 -4.73
C GLY A 53 10.82 -15.56 -3.79
N SER A 54 10.76 -15.32 -2.50
CA SER A 54 10.68 -16.39 -1.48
C SER A 54 9.24 -16.78 -1.11
N GLY A 55 8.25 -15.93 -1.42
CA GLY A 55 6.88 -16.08 -0.96
C GLY A 55 6.67 -15.77 0.53
N LYS A 56 7.72 -15.40 1.26
CA LYS A 56 7.61 -15.03 2.67
C LYS A 56 6.91 -13.68 2.82
N SER A 57 6.29 -13.47 3.97
CA SER A 57 5.58 -12.22 4.26
C SER A 57 5.57 -11.93 5.76
N PHE A 58 5.34 -10.69 6.10
CA PHE A 58 4.97 -10.25 7.44
C PHE A 58 3.90 -9.17 7.36
N GLY A 59 3.20 -8.91 8.46
CA GLY A 59 2.16 -7.90 8.48
C GLY A 59 1.58 -7.68 9.86
N TRP A 60 0.72 -6.68 9.94
CA TRP A 60 -0.03 -6.33 11.13
C TRP A 60 -1.45 -5.94 10.72
N ARG A 61 -2.49 -6.43 11.41
CA ARG A 61 -3.89 -6.24 11.03
C ARG A 61 -4.15 -6.48 9.54
N GLN A 62 -3.38 -7.38 8.95
CA GLN A 62 -3.29 -7.58 7.51
C GLN A 62 -4.58 -8.10 6.87
N ASP A 63 -5.48 -8.65 7.67
CA ASP A 63 -6.77 -9.20 7.25
C ASP A 63 -7.95 -8.36 7.78
N GLU A 64 -7.68 -7.24 8.46
CA GLU A 64 -8.70 -6.27 8.85
C GLU A 64 -9.01 -5.31 7.69
N ARG A 65 -10.25 -4.80 7.66
CA ARG A 65 -10.70 -3.89 6.60
C ARG A 65 -10.25 -2.45 6.87
N PHE A 66 -9.81 -1.81 5.80
CA PHE A 66 -9.44 -0.40 5.74
C PHE A 66 -10.06 0.26 4.51
N CYS A 67 -10.35 1.55 4.61
CA CYS A 67 -10.86 2.32 3.49
C CYS A 67 -9.79 2.43 2.40
N HIS A 68 -10.19 2.22 1.14
CA HIS A 68 -9.27 2.39 0.00
C HIS A 68 -8.69 3.80 -0.07
N CYS A 69 -9.55 4.81 0.14
CA CYS A 69 -9.26 6.13 -0.37
C CYS A 69 -8.75 6.02 -1.81
N SER A 70 -7.87 6.89 -2.26
CA SER A 70 -7.41 6.88 -3.67
C SER A 70 -6.53 5.69 -4.09
N THR A 71 -6.22 4.70 -3.22
CA THR A 71 -5.42 3.53 -3.67
C THR A 71 -6.13 2.69 -4.73
N PHE A 72 -7.47 2.73 -4.81
CA PHE A 72 -8.25 2.06 -5.85
C PHE A 72 -7.93 2.53 -7.26
N LYS A 73 -7.43 3.76 -7.43
CA LYS A 73 -7.17 4.39 -8.74
C LYS A 73 -6.11 3.65 -9.54
N LEU A 74 -5.18 2.95 -8.86
CA LEU A 74 -4.24 2.02 -9.52
C LEU A 74 -5.00 0.90 -10.25
N SER A 75 -5.92 0.24 -9.56
CA SER A 75 -6.72 -0.83 -10.16
C SER A 75 -7.66 -0.28 -11.24
N LEU A 76 -8.14 0.96 -11.10
CA LEU A 76 -8.96 1.63 -12.09
C LEU A 76 -8.17 1.90 -13.39
N ALA A 77 -6.95 2.45 -13.27
CA ALA A 77 -6.06 2.65 -14.41
C ALA A 77 -5.71 1.32 -15.10
N ALA A 78 -5.43 0.27 -14.31
CA ALA A 78 -5.20 -1.06 -14.82
C ALA A 78 -6.42 -1.64 -15.57
N LEU A 79 -7.64 -1.41 -15.06
CA LEU A 79 -8.87 -1.86 -15.72
C LEU A 79 -9.06 -1.14 -17.07
N VAL A 80 -8.83 0.17 -17.15
CA VAL A 80 -8.87 0.90 -18.43
C VAL A 80 -7.90 0.30 -19.43
N LEU A 81 -6.65 0.05 -19.03
CA LEU A 81 -5.64 -0.55 -19.89
C LEU A 81 -6.01 -1.97 -20.31
N ARG A 82 -6.54 -2.80 -19.41
CA ARG A 82 -6.99 -4.17 -19.71
C ARG A 82 -8.14 -4.18 -20.71
N GLU A 83 -9.10 -3.28 -20.56
CA GLU A 83 -10.23 -3.17 -21.49
C GLU A 83 -9.77 -2.69 -22.87
N ALA A 84 -8.75 -1.82 -22.91
CA ALA A 84 -8.11 -1.40 -24.15
C ALA A 84 -7.32 -2.56 -24.81
N ASP A 85 -6.54 -3.31 -24.03
CA ASP A 85 -5.82 -4.51 -24.53
C ASP A 85 -6.76 -5.54 -25.15
N ALA A 86 -7.98 -5.63 -24.63
CA ALA A 86 -9.02 -6.53 -25.12
C ALA A 86 -9.86 -5.94 -26.28
N GLY A 87 -9.55 -4.72 -26.74
CA GLY A 87 -10.28 -4.04 -27.81
C GLY A 87 -11.70 -3.58 -27.44
N ARG A 88 -12.03 -3.53 -26.15
CA ARG A 88 -13.35 -3.07 -25.66
C ARG A 88 -13.42 -1.57 -25.35
N LEU A 89 -12.25 -0.93 -25.22
CA LEU A 89 -12.12 0.51 -25.09
C LEU A 89 -11.07 1.04 -26.09
N ASP A 90 -11.30 2.22 -26.62
CA ASP A 90 -10.27 2.98 -27.33
C ASP A 90 -9.57 3.92 -26.33
N PRO A 91 -8.28 3.78 -26.06
CA PRO A 91 -7.55 4.69 -25.16
C PRO A 91 -7.58 6.17 -25.60
N ALA A 92 -7.82 6.41 -26.89
CA ALA A 92 -7.94 7.74 -27.48
C ALA A 92 -9.38 8.31 -27.39
N GLU A 93 -10.37 7.51 -26.99
CA GLU A 93 -11.74 7.99 -26.77
C GLU A 93 -11.75 9.17 -25.81
N VAL A 94 -12.29 10.31 -26.26
CA VAL A 94 -12.38 11.53 -25.45
C VAL A 94 -13.67 11.50 -24.62
N LEU A 95 -13.54 11.51 -23.30
CA LEU A 95 -14.67 11.69 -22.41
C LEU A 95 -14.93 13.19 -22.20
N PRO A 96 -16.13 13.67 -22.55
CA PRO A 96 -16.50 15.04 -22.27
C PRO A 96 -16.73 15.27 -20.77
N TYR A 97 -16.35 16.45 -20.26
CA TYR A 97 -16.66 16.89 -18.91
C TYR A 97 -16.76 18.41 -18.85
N SER A 98 -17.35 18.90 -17.79
CA SER A 98 -17.59 20.31 -17.52
C SER A 98 -17.12 20.69 -16.10
N ARG A 99 -17.28 21.97 -15.76
CA ARG A 99 -17.02 22.45 -14.40
C ARG A 99 -17.84 21.72 -13.33
N ALA A 100 -19.02 21.22 -13.67
CA ALA A 100 -19.88 20.47 -12.75
C ALA A 100 -19.30 19.10 -12.35
N ASP A 101 -18.35 18.56 -13.13
CA ASP A 101 -17.68 17.30 -12.84
C ASP A 101 -16.43 17.46 -11.97
N LEU A 102 -15.94 18.69 -11.79
CA LEU A 102 -14.73 18.95 -10.99
C LEU A 102 -15.03 18.77 -9.51
N LEU A 103 -14.05 18.16 -8.83
CA LEU A 103 -14.05 17.88 -7.41
C LEU A 103 -12.77 18.42 -6.77
N GLY A 104 -12.72 18.48 -5.46
CA GLY A 104 -11.46 18.71 -4.76
C GLY A 104 -10.39 17.70 -5.21
N ASN A 105 -9.16 18.15 -5.37
CA ASN A 105 -8.03 17.39 -5.94
C ASN A 105 -8.32 16.87 -7.37
N SER A 106 -8.53 17.80 -8.31
CA SER A 106 -8.73 17.50 -9.73
C SER A 106 -7.78 18.32 -10.62
N PRO A 107 -6.45 18.28 -10.38
CA PRO A 107 -5.51 19.26 -10.95
C PRO A 107 -5.38 19.16 -12.47
N VAL A 108 -5.44 17.96 -13.05
CA VAL A 108 -5.29 17.77 -14.51
C VAL A 108 -6.59 18.07 -15.22
N THR A 109 -7.73 17.60 -14.71
CA THR A 109 -9.04 17.88 -15.32
C THR A 109 -9.39 19.36 -15.20
N GLU A 110 -9.05 20.02 -14.08
CA GLU A 110 -9.25 21.46 -13.93
C GLU A 110 -8.39 22.27 -14.91
N ALA A 111 -7.09 21.96 -15.02
CA ALA A 111 -6.17 22.63 -15.94
C ALA A 111 -6.57 22.48 -17.43
N ASN A 112 -7.29 21.42 -17.77
CA ASN A 112 -7.74 21.14 -19.14
C ASN A 112 -9.23 21.41 -19.37
N LEU A 113 -9.92 22.08 -18.46
CA LEU A 113 -11.37 22.32 -18.54
C LEU A 113 -11.79 22.97 -19.86
N ALA A 114 -10.98 23.92 -20.38
CA ALA A 114 -11.26 24.61 -21.64
C ALA A 114 -11.29 23.69 -22.88
N LYS A 115 -10.70 22.48 -22.78
CA LYS A 115 -10.76 21.47 -23.86
C LYS A 115 -12.11 20.75 -23.94
N GLY A 116 -12.93 20.83 -22.90
CA GLY A 116 -14.23 20.18 -22.81
C GLY A 116 -14.18 18.64 -22.70
N GLY A 117 -13.00 18.03 -22.66
CA GLY A 117 -12.83 16.59 -22.57
C GLY A 117 -11.36 16.16 -22.61
N LEU A 118 -11.07 14.94 -22.16
CA LEU A 118 -9.74 14.32 -22.21
C LEU A 118 -9.83 12.85 -22.66
N PRO A 119 -8.77 12.33 -23.33
CA PRO A 119 -8.69 10.92 -23.68
C PRO A 119 -8.72 10.01 -22.44
N LEU A 120 -9.30 8.80 -22.58
CA LEU A 120 -9.33 7.79 -21.51
C LEU A 120 -7.92 7.52 -20.93
N ALA A 121 -6.91 7.41 -21.80
CA ALA A 121 -5.54 7.19 -21.35
C ALA A 121 -5.02 8.35 -20.49
N ALA A 122 -5.30 9.61 -20.86
CA ALA A 122 -4.88 10.78 -20.10
C ALA A 122 -5.60 10.88 -18.74
N LEU A 123 -6.88 10.50 -18.69
CA LEU A 123 -7.63 10.43 -17.44
C LEU A 123 -7.08 9.33 -16.52
N ALA A 124 -6.70 8.16 -17.06
CA ALA A 124 -6.10 7.07 -16.29
C ALA A 124 -4.73 7.46 -15.71
N GLU A 125 -3.90 8.14 -16.51
CA GLU A 125 -2.63 8.73 -16.09
C GLU A 125 -2.82 9.74 -14.97
N ALA A 126 -3.74 10.70 -15.14
CA ALA A 126 -4.06 11.71 -14.12
C ALA A 126 -4.56 11.10 -12.80
N ALA A 127 -5.43 10.08 -12.87
CA ALA A 127 -5.91 9.36 -11.71
C ALA A 127 -4.75 8.62 -10.99
N GLN A 128 -3.79 8.07 -11.73
CA GLN A 128 -2.64 7.35 -11.15
C GLN A 128 -1.59 8.31 -10.59
N GLU A 129 -1.08 9.27 -11.36
CA GLU A 129 0.09 10.08 -11.01
C GLU A 129 -0.19 11.16 -9.95
N VAL A 130 -1.30 11.88 -10.12
CA VAL A 130 -1.67 13.03 -9.26
C VAL A 130 -2.97 12.81 -8.50
N SER A 131 -3.53 11.60 -8.60
CA SER A 131 -4.75 11.21 -7.88
C SER A 131 -5.98 12.08 -8.21
N ASP A 132 -6.14 12.50 -9.48
CA ASP A 132 -7.25 13.34 -9.94
C ASP A 132 -8.62 12.68 -9.70
N ASN A 133 -9.48 13.33 -8.90
CA ASN A 133 -10.77 12.76 -8.47
C ASN A 133 -11.83 12.82 -9.58
N ALA A 134 -11.87 13.91 -10.33
CA ALA A 134 -12.82 14.02 -11.46
C ALA A 134 -12.45 13.01 -12.56
N ALA A 135 -11.16 12.86 -12.88
CA ALA A 135 -10.69 11.83 -13.81
C ALA A 135 -11.13 10.43 -13.37
N ALA A 136 -10.97 10.10 -12.10
CA ALA A 136 -11.39 8.80 -11.55
C ALA A 136 -12.89 8.57 -11.70
N ASN A 137 -13.73 9.57 -11.37
CA ASN A 137 -15.17 9.47 -11.50
C ASN A 137 -15.64 9.35 -12.96
N LEU A 138 -15.00 10.08 -13.89
CA LEU A 138 -15.28 9.97 -15.33
C LEU A 138 -14.99 8.55 -15.83
N LEU A 139 -13.83 7.98 -15.45
CA LEU A 139 -13.47 6.61 -15.80
C LEU A 139 -14.43 5.58 -15.20
N LEU A 140 -14.77 5.71 -13.91
CA LEU A 140 -15.74 4.83 -13.27
C LEU A 140 -17.09 4.85 -13.98
N ARG A 141 -17.62 6.03 -14.32
CA ARG A 141 -18.89 6.14 -15.09
C ARG A 141 -18.80 5.44 -16.44
N ARG A 142 -17.70 5.66 -17.18
CA ARG A 142 -17.47 5.03 -18.50
C ARG A 142 -17.38 3.50 -18.43
N LEU A 143 -16.88 2.97 -17.31
CA LEU A 143 -16.74 1.53 -17.08
C LEU A 143 -17.99 0.87 -16.48
N GLY A 144 -19.06 1.60 -16.21
CA GLY A 144 -20.30 1.06 -15.62
C GLY A 144 -20.38 1.22 -14.11
N GLY A 145 -19.61 2.10 -13.51
CA GLY A 145 -19.66 2.47 -12.10
C GLY A 145 -18.68 1.73 -11.19
N PRO A 146 -18.70 2.01 -9.88
CA PRO A 146 -17.83 1.38 -8.88
C PRO A 146 -17.87 -0.15 -8.89
N HIS A 147 -19.03 -0.74 -9.17
CA HIS A 147 -19.21 -2.19 -9.21
C HIS A 147 -18.39 -2.86 -10.32
N ALA A 148 -18.09 -2.18 -11.43
CA ALA A 148 -17.23 -2.71 -12.47
C ALA A 148 -15.80 -2.95 -11.94
N LEU A 149 -15.30 -2.04 -11.09
CA LEU A 149 -14.00 -2.21 -10.44
C LEU A 149 -14.03 -3.36 -9.42
N THR A 150 -15.13 -3.49 -8.65
CA THR A 150 -15.34 -4.63 -7.76
C THR A 150 -15.33 -5.95 -8.54
N ALA A 151 -16.03 -6.01 -9.69
CA ALA A 151 -16.03 -7.19 -10.56
C ALA A 151 -14.61 -7.48 -11.11
N PHE A 152 -13.85 -6.44 -11.47
CA PHE A 152 -12.46 -6.61 -11.89
C PHE A 152 -11.62 -7.30 -10.81
N TRP A 153 -11.67 -6.85 -9.56
CA TRP A 153 -10.96 -7.50 -8.46
C TRP A 153 -11.36 -8.98 -8.31
N ARG A 154 -12.64 -9.33 -8.50
CA ARG A 154 -13.08 -10.74 -8.48
C ARG A 154 -12.40 -11.57 -9.56
N THR A 155 -12.22 -11.00 -10.78
CA THR A 155 -11.47 -11.70 -11.85
C THR A 155 -10.01 -11.91 -11.50
N LEU A 156 -9.45 -11.09 -10.63
CA LEU A 156 -8.09 -11.23 -10.09
C LEU A 156 -8.02 -12.18 -8.89
N GLY A 157 -9.15 -12.81 -8.48
CA GLY A 157 -9.23 -13.68 -7.32
C GLY A 157 -9.09 -12.92 -5.98
N ASP A 158 -9.49 -11.66 -5.94
CA ASP A 158 -9.64 -10.89 -4.71
C ASP A 158 -11.12 -10.86 -4.32
N PRO A 159 -11.55 -11.67 -3.32
CA PRO A 159 -12.93 -11.70 -2.88
C PRO A 159 -13.27 -10.59 -1.88
N VAL A 160 -12.27 -9.83 -1.43
CA VAL A 160 -12.38 -8.92 -0.30
C VAL A 160 -12.63 -7.48 -0.74
N SER A 161 -11.79 -6.95 -1.65
CA SER A 161 -11.85 -5.55 -2.07
C SER A 161 -13.17 -5.21 -2.73
N ARG A 162 -13.74 -4.06 -2.38
CA ARG A 162 -14.98 -3.56 -2.98
C ARG A 162 -15.02 -2.04 -3.03
N LEU A 163 -15.58 -1.51 -4.10
CA LEU A 163 -15.89 -0.10 -4.27
C LEU A 163 -17.39 0.02 -4.53
N ASP A 164 -18.05 0.92 -3.81
CA ASP A 164 -19.51 1.06 -3.84
C ASP A 164 -19.94 2.47 -4.20
N ASP A 165 -19.10 3.45 -3.92
CA ASP A 165 -19.43 4.88 -4.09
C ASP A 165 -18.39 5.55 -5.00
N TYR A 166 -18.68 6.77 -5.44
CA TYR A 166 -17.79 7.65 -6.19
C TYR A 166 -16.98 8.56 -5.25
N GLU A 167 -15.95 9.25 -5.78
CA GLU A 167 -15.34 10.36 -5.06
C GLU A 167 -16.35 11.50 -4.87
N PRO A 168 -16.40 12.14 -3.69
CA PRO A 168 -15.54 11.92 -2.51
C PRO A 168 -16.12 10.93 -1.48
N ASP A 169 -17.30 10.36 -1.68
CA ASP A 169 -18.03 9.57 -0.69
C ASP A 169 -17.37 8.21 -0.39
N LEU A 170 -16.62 7.67 -1.36
CA LEU A 170 -15.85 6.43 -1.18
C LEU A 170 -14.77 6.49 -0.07
N ASN A 171 -14.46 7.67 0.46
CA ASN A 171 -13.45 7.87 1.51
C ASN A 171 -13.96 7.54 2.92
N VAL A 172 -15.15 6.98 3.03
CA VAL A 172 -15.77 6.57 4.29
C VAL A 172 -16.25 5.13 4.20
N ILE A 173 -16.01 4.36 5.26
CA ILE A 173 -16.69 3.09 5.50
C ILE A 173 -17.84 3.40 6.48
N PRO A 174 -19.11 3.36 6.06
CA PRO A 174 -20.22 3.57 6.98
C PRO A 174 -20.22 2.47 8.07
N PRO A 175 -20.55 2.82 9.33
CA PRO A 175 -20.61 1.84 10.42
C PRO A 175 -21.47 0.62 10.08
N GLY A 176 -20.98 -0.57 10.44
CA GLY A 176 -21.68 -1.83 10.18
C GLY A 176 -21.67 -2.29 8.73
N THR A 177 -20.87 -1.65 7.85
CA THR A 177 -20.74 -2.05 6.44
C THR A 177 -19.29 -2.39 6.10
N GLU A 178 -19.10 -2.96 4.90
CA GLU A 178 -17.78 -3.22 4.31
C GLU A 178 -17.53 -2.35 3.08
N LYS A 179 -18.36 -1.34 2.84
CA LYS A 179 -18.29 -0.49 1.65
C LYS A 179 -16.91 0.16 1.50
N ASN A 180 -16.47 0.34 0.24
CA ASN A 180 -15.27 1.09 -0.11
C ASN A 180 -13.98 0.61 0.58
N SER A 181 -13.90 -0.69 0.87
CA SER A 181 -12.82 -1.24 1.68
C SER A 181 -12.05 -2.39 1.04
N THR A 182 -10.87 -2.61 1.57
CA THR A 182 -9.99 -3.75 1.29
C THR A 182 -9.30 -4.20 2.58
N THR A 183 -8.47 -5.24 2.47
CA THR A 183 -7.48 -5.57 3.50
C THR A 183 -6.06 -5.41 2.93
N PRO A 184 -5.05 -5.12 3.76
CA PRO A 184 -3.65 -5.01 3.29
C PRO A 184 -3.20 -6.23 2.48
N ARG A 185 -3.52 -7.44 2.94
CA ARG A 185 -3.18 -8.69 2.24
C ARG A 185 -3.89 -8.81 0.89
N ALA A 186 -5.18 -8.52 0.82
CA ALA A 186 -5.96 -8.64 -0.42
C ALA A 186 -5.43 -7.66 -1.47
N MET A 187 -5.21 -6.40 -1.09
CA MET A 187 -4.70 -5.39 -2.00
C MET A 187 -3.26 -5.68 -2.45
N ALA A 188 -2.39 -6.18 -1.58
CA ALA A 188 -1.05 -6.62 -1.99
C ALA A 188 -1.11 -7.76 -3.01
N GLY A 189 -2.03 -8.72 -2.84
CA GLY A 189 -2.28 -9.79 -3.82
C GLY A 189 -2.74 -9.25 -5.17
N THR A 190 -3.68 -8.31 -5.17
CA THR A 190 -4.17 -7.60 -6.36
C THR A 190 -3.05 -6.82 -7.04
N LEU A 191 -2.28 -6.03 -6.29
CA LEU A 191 -1.14 -5.25 -6.80
C LEU A 191 -0.09 -6.15 -7.46
N ARG A 192 0.27 -7.27 -6.81
CA ARG A 192 1.19 -8.26 -7.38
C ARG A 192 0.70 -8.76 -8.75
N ARG A 193 -0.58 -9.12 -8.87
CA ARG A 193 -1.13 -9.64 -10.13
C ARG A 193 -1.15 -8.61 -11.24
N ILE A 194 -1.54 -7.37 -10.93
CA ILE A 194 -1.60 -6.29 -11.91
C ILE A 194 -0.20 -5.91 -12.40
N VAL A 195 0.75 -5.73 -11.49
CA VAL A 195 2.06 -5.14 -11.82
C VAL A 195 3.09 -6.19 -12.25
N LEU A 196 3.06 -7.38 -11.63
CA LEU A 196 4.06 -8.42 -11.86
C LEU A 196 3.52 -9.66 -12.58
N GLY A 197 2.20 -9.76 -12.78
CA GLY A 197 1.53 -10.86 -13.45
C GLY A 197 1.23 -10.57 -14.93
N ASP A 198 0.25 -11.29 -15.45
CA ASP A 198 -0.16 -11.31 -16.85
C ASP A 198 -1.52 -10.65 -17.12
N VAL A 199 -2.01 -9.86 -16.18
CA VAL A 199 -3.30 -9.13 -16.26
C VAL A 199 -3.32 -8.14 -17.43
N LEU A 200 -2.16 -7.56 -17.74
CA LEU A 200 -1.95 -6.57 -18.81
C LEU A 200 -0.95 -7.10 -19.84
N THR A 201 -1.10 -6.67 -21.08
CA THR A 201 -0.04 -6.86 -22.09
C THR A 201 1.28 -6.23 -21.61
N PRO A 202 2.44 -6.65 -22.11
CA PRO A 202 3.72 -6.03 -21.76
C PRO A 202 3.74 -4.52 -21.99
N ALA A 203 3.10 -4.02 -23.06
CA ALA A 203 3.03 -2.59 -23.36
C ALA A 203 2.18 -1.82 -22.35
N SER A 204 0.99 -2.31 -22.02
CA SER A 204 0.10 -1.70 -21.04
C SER A 204 0.67 -1.77 -19.63
N ARG A 205 1.33 -2.87 -19.27
CA ARG A 205 2.03 -2.99 -18.00
C ARG A 205 3.19 -2.00 -17.90
N ALA A 206 3.99 -1.83 -18.95
CA ALA A 206 5.06 -0.83 -18.98
C ALA A 206 4.51 0.60 -18.82
N ARG A 207 3.38 0.89 -19.46
CA ARG A 207 2.69 2.19 -19.33
C ARG A 207 2.22 2.41 -17.88
N LEU A 208 1.52 1.46 -17.29
CA LEU A 208 1.05 1.57 -15.89
C LEU A 208 2.22 1.74 -14.92
N THR A 209 3.26 0.93 -15.04
CA THR A 209 4.45 1.04 -14.17
C THR A 209 5.19 2.36 -14.34
N GLY A 210 5.23 2.91 -15.56
CA GLY A 210 5.73 4.26 -15.82
C GLY A 210 4.94 5.32 -15.03
N TRP A 211 3.61 5.30 -15.11
CA TRP A 211 2.76 6.20 -14.34
C TRP A 211 2.93 6.03 -12.81
N MET A 212 3.07 4.79 -12.32
CA MET A 212 3.30 4.51 -10.90
C MET A 212 4.65 5.07 -10.43
N GLU A 213 5.69 4.97 -11.23
CA GLU A 213 7.01 5.52 -10.93
C GLU A 213 6.98 7.07 -10.86
N GLN A 214 6.12 7.70 -11.68
CA GLN A 214 5.90 9.14 -11.73
C GLN A 214 4.93 9.67 -10.66
N THR A 215 4.39 8.81 -9.79
CA THR A 215 3.48 9.22 -8.70
C THR A 215 4.11 10.34 -7.86
N ARG A 216 3.38 11.46 -7.72
CA ARG A 216 3.88 12.68 -7.05
C ARG A 216 3.44 12.81 -5.60
N THR A 217 2.49 11.98 -5.18
CA THR A 217 1.80 12.13 -3.89
C THR A 217 2.41 11.28 -2.75
N GLY A 218 3.36 10.40 -3.03
CA GLY A 218 3.92 9.42 -2.08
C GLY A 218 5.29 9.77 -1.49
N MET A 219 5.83 10.97 -1.74
CA MET A 219 7.22 11.31 -1.43
C MET A 219 7.58 11.22 0.05
N SER A 220 6.62 11.41 0.95
CA SER A 220 6.78 11.34 2.41
C SER A 220 6.32 10.00 3.03
N ARG A 221 5.94 9.00 2.19
CA ARG A 221 5.35 7.72 2.65
C ARG A 221 6.33 6.56 2.41
N ILE A 222 5.87 5.42 1.94
CA ILE A 222 6.67 4.18 1.79
C ILE A 222 8.01 4.44 1.11
N ARG A 223 8.06 5.27 0.07
CA ARG A 223 9.30 5.54 -0.68
C ARG A 223 10.33 6.42 0.04
N ALA A 224 9.93 7.13 1.11
CA ALA A 224 10.72 8.23 1.70
C ALA A 224 12.09 7.83 2.29
N GLU A 225 12.24 6.60 2.78
CA GLU A 225 13.50 6.10 3.40
C GLU A 225 14.03 4.82 2.73
N LEU A 226 13.61 4.57 1.50
CA LEU A 226 14.18 3.46 0.73
C LEU A 226 15.56 3.82 0.20
N PRO A 227 16.45 2.82 0.00
CA PRO A 227 17.73 3.05 -0.67
C PRO A 227 17.55 3.75 -2.02
N ALA A 228 18.43 4.70 -2.33
CA ALA A 228 18.31 5.56 -3.51
C ALA A 228 18.38 4.80 -4.86
N ASP A 229 18.94 3.60 -4.87
CA ASP A 229 19.02 2.73 -6.04
C ASP A 229 17.78 1.82 -6.23
N TRP A 230 16.77 1.92 -5.35
CA TRP A 230 15.53 1.20 -5.51
C TRP A 230 14.53 2.00 -6.36
N ARG A 231 13.94 1.34 -7.34
CA ARG A 231 12.77 1.91 -8.03
C ARG A 231 11.50 1.59 -7.25
N VAL A 232 10.58 2.55 -7.23
CA VAL A 232 9.33 2.44 -6.45
C VAL A 232 8.16 2.74 -7.37
N LEU A 233 7.20 1.83 -7.37
CA LEU A 233 5.95 1.93 -8.12
C LEU A 233 4.83 1.99 -7.09
N ASP A 234 4.23 3.16 -6.85
CA ASP A 234 3.24 3.33 -5.78
C ASP A 234 1.95 4.03 -6.21
N LYS A 235 0.97 3.91 -5.35
CA LYS A 235 -0.26 4.70 -5.38
C LYS A 235 -0.71 5.00 -3.96
N THR A 236 -0.83 6.29 -3.67
CA THR A 236 -1.32 6.76 -2.38
C THR A 236 -2.83 6.83 -2.29
N GLY A 237 -3.33 6.85 -1.06
CA GLY A 237 -4.70 7.21 -0.72
C GLY A 237 -4.72 8.15 0.47
N THR A 238 -5.57 9.17 0.42
CA THR A 238 -5.76 10.12 1.53
C THR A 238 -7.25 10.42 1.68
N GLY A 239 -7.74 10.37 2.90
CA GLY A 239 -9.09 10.75 3.25
C GLY A 239 -9.08 11.56 4.53
N MET A 240 -9.67 12.75 4.49
CA MET A 240 -9.80 13.63 5.63
C MET A 240 -11.26 14.03 5.75
N ARG A 241 -11.89 13.71 6.88
CA ARG A 241 -13.30 14.01 7.08
C ARG A 241 -13.59 14.36 8.53
N PRO A 242 -14.21 15.51 8.79
CA PRO A 242 -14.69 15.87 10.13
C PRO A 242 -15.55 14.77 10.74
N GLY A 243 -15.32 14.43 12.00
CA GLY A 243 -16.05 13.37 12.71
C GLY A 243 -15.66 11.92 12.36
N VAL A 244 -14.77 11.73 11.37
CA VAL A 244 -14.26 10.39 10.98
C VAL A 244 -12.76 10.27 11.22
N GLY A 245 -12.04 11.38 11.17
CA GLY A 245 -10.58 11.42 11.26
C GLY A 245 -9.88 11.37 9.90
N ASN A 246 -8.59 11.15 9.93
CA ASN A 246 -7.72 11.13 8.75
C ASN A 246 -7.31 9.70 8.38
N LYS A 247 -7.14 9.47 7.09
CA LYS A 247 -6.62 8.23 6.53
C LYS A 247 -5.44 8.55 5.63
N VAL A 248 -4.36 7.81 5.82
CA VAL A 248 -3.14 7.93 5.02
C VAL A 248 -2.73 6.52 4.59
N ASN A 249 -2.82 6.26 3.29
CA ASN A 249 -2.58 4.95 2.71
C ASN A 249 -1.50 5.03 1.65
N ASP A 250 -0.81 3.91 1.44
CA ASP A 250 0.11 3.76 0.33
C ASP A 250 0.28 2.28 -0.02
N ILE A 251 0.23 1.96 -1.32
CA ILE A 251 0.48 0.62 -1.84
C ILE A 251 1.60 0.69 -2.86
N ALA A 252 2.58 -0.19 -2.74
CA ALA A 252 3.79 -0.09 -3.53
C ALA A 252 4.34 -1.45 -3.98
N VAL A 253 4.98 -1.45 -5.17
CA VAL A 253 5.94 -2.48 -5.57
C VAL A 253 7.32 -1.87 -5.51
N LEU A 254 8.17 -2.42 -4.65
CA LEU A 254 9.54 -2.01 -4.49
C LEU A 254 10.43 -2.90 -5.35
N LEU A 255 11.32 -2.30 -6.12
CA LEU A 255 12.20 -2.97 -7.07
C LEU A 255 13.66 -2.81 -6.63
N PRO A 256 14.12 -3.58 -5.63
CA PRO A 256 15.52 -3.58 -5.23
C PRO A 256 16.40 -4.13 -6.36
N PRO A 257 17.62 -3.61 -6.55
CA PRO A 257 18.53 -4.16 -7.55
C PRO A 257 18.91 -5.61 -7.19
N ARG A 258 19.00 -6.46 -8.21
CA ARG A 258 19.47 -7.85 -8.12
C ARG A 258 18.69 -8.80 -7.21
N ARG A 259 17.42 -8.46 -6.89
CA ARG A 259 16.53 -9.37 -6.16
C ARG A 259 15.08 -9.25 -6.65
N ALA A 260 14.25 -10.21 -6.25
CA ALA A 260 12.83 -10.20 -6.55
C ALA A 260 12.12 -8.97 -5.91
N PRO A 261 11.08 -8.45 -6.55
CA PRO A 261 10.29 -7.34 -6.02
C PRO A 261 9.67 -7.64 -4.65
N LEU A 262 9.48 -6.58 -3.86
CA LEU A 262 8.61 -6.62 -2.69
C LEU A 262 7.28 -5.95 -3.03
N VAL A 263 6.20 -6.47 -2.49
CA VAL A 263 4.88 -5.84 -2.54
C VAL A 263 4.50 -5.39 -1.14
N VAL A 264 4.16 -4.11 -1.01
CA VAL A 264 3.83 -3.48 0.26
C VAL A 264 2.44 -2.85 0.18
N ALA A 265 1.61 -3.08 1.19
CA ALA A 265 0.34 -2.38 1.35
C ALA A 265 0.24 -1.83 2.76
N GLY A 266 0.09 -0.51 2.88
CA GLY A 266 0.00 0.21 4.14
C GLY A 266 -1.25 1.09 4.20
N TYR A 267 -2.00 0.98 5.29
CA TYR A 267 -3.22 1.71 5.57
C TYR A 267 -3.15 2.22 7.01
N TYR A 268 -3.23 3.53 7.17
CA TYR A 268 -3.22 4.13 8.51
C TYR A 268 -4.43 5.04 8.71
N GLU A 269 -5.15 4.84 9.80
CA GLU A 269 -6.31 5.62 10.19
C GLU A 269 -6.05 6.30 11.53
N ASN A 270 -6.14 7.63 11.54
CA ASN A 270 -6.04 8.43 12.75
C ASN A 270 -7.41 8.98 13.11
N PRO A 271 -7.91 8.78 14.35
CA PRO A 271 -9.21 9.28 14.77
C PRO A 271 -9.25 10.82 14.88
N VAL A 272 -8.09 11.46 14.94
CA VAL A 272 -8.00 12.92 15.04
C VAL A 272 -8.08 13.54 13.64
N PHE A 273 -9.09 14.37 13.42
CA PHE A 273 -9.24 15.11 12.18
C PHE A 273 -8.23 16.26 12.07
N SER A 274 -7.71 16.46 10.86
CA SER A 274 -6.93 17.63 10.45
C SER A 274 -7.31 17.96 9.00
N GLU A 275 -7.36 19.23 8.65
CA GLU A 275 -7.65 19.67 7.27
C GLU A 275 -6.52 19.32 6.30
N ASP A 276 -5.29 19.21 6.82
CA ASP A 276 -4.11 18.82 6.04
C ASP A 276 -3.59 17.44 6.50
N THR A 277 -2.87 16.79 5.59
CA THR A 277 -2.13 15.56 5.93
C THR A 277 -1.04 15.89 6.94
N ARG A 278 -1.07 15.24 8.10
CA ARG A 278 -0.08 15.46 9.14
C ARG A 278 1.20 14.69 8.83
N PRO A 279 2.39 15.32 8.95
CA PRO A 279 3.67 14.62 8.77
C PRO A 279 3.82 13.38 9.67
N ALA A 280 3.25 13.41 10.89
CA ALA A 280 3.27 12.27 11.80
C ALA A 280 2.49 11.06 11.27
N ASP A 281 1.39 11.28 10.54
CA ASP A 281 0.60 10.20 9.94
C ASP A 281 1.35 9.58 8.73
N GLU A 282 2.02 10.40 7.91
CA GLU A 282 2.85 9.91 6.81
C GLU A 282 4.09 9.16 7.31
N ALA A 283 4.68 9.57 8.45
CA ALA A 283 5.82 8.92 9.08
C ALA A 283 5.54 7.45 9.46
N VAL A 284 4.27 7.08 9.69
CA VAL A 284 3.87 5.69 9.93
C VAL A 284 4.16 4.82 8.69
N LEU A 285 3.78 5.29 7.51
CA LEU A 285 4.02 4.58 6.25
C LEU A 285 5.48 4.66 5.79
N LYS A 286 6.16 5.76 6.10
CA LYS A 286 7.60 5.89 5.93
C LYS A 286 8.34 4.81 6.74
N SER A 287 7.96 4.59 8.00
CA SER A 287 8.50 3.52 8.84
C SER A 287 8.20 2.12 8.31
N LEU A 288 7.03 1.91 7.69
CA LEU A 288 6.71 0.65 7.00
C LEU A 288 7.67 0.40 5.84
N GLY A 289 7.97 1.43 5.03
CA GLY A 289 8.95 1.35 3.94
C GLY A 289 10.35 0.97 4.44
N ALA A 290 10.83 1.64 5.50
CA ALA A 290 12.12 1.34 6.14
C ALA A 290 12.17 -0.11 6.65
N LEU A 291 11.10 -0.59 7.29
CA LEU A 291 11.01 -1.99 7.75
C LEU A 291 11.04 -2.98 6.58
N ALA A 292 10.37 -2.68 5.47
CA ALA A 292 10.39 -3.53 4.29
C ALA A 292 11.80 -3.61 3.68
N ALA A 293 12.54 -2.50 3.65
CA ALA A 293 13.91 -2.46 3.17
C ALA A 293 14.87 -3.24 4.09
N GLU A 294 14.76 -3.07 5.40
CA GLU A 294 15.53 -3.83 6.38
C GLU A 294 15.29 -5.34 6.27
N TRP A 295 14.02 -5.74 6.20
CA TRP A 295 13.65 -7.15 6.04
C TRP A 295 14.16 -7.75 4.73
N ALA A 296 14.26 -6.95 3.69
CA ALA A 296 14.85 -7.35 2.43
C ALA A 296 16.37 -7.60 2.51
N GLY A 297 17.07 -6.93 3.41
CA GLY A 297 18.51 -7.10 3.65
C GLY A 297 18.84 -8.18 4.69
N ALA A 298 17.85 -8.67 5.43
CA ALA A 298 18.01 -9.73 6.44
C ALA A 298 17.83 -11.11 5.81
#